data_864aa7f2f57b90cdd60b03b8988e02bf
#
_entry.id   864aa7f2f57b90cdd60b03b8988e02bf
#
_cell.length_a   1.000
_cell.length_b   1.000
_cell.length_c   1.000
_cell.angle_alpha   90.00
_cell.angle_beta   90.00
_cell.angle_gamma   90.00
#
_symmetry.space_group_name_H-M   'P 1'
#
loop_
_entity.id
_entity.type
_entity.pdbx_description
1 polymer ?
#
loop_
_entity_poly.entity_id
_entity_poly.type
_entity_poly.pdbx_seq_one_letter_code
_entity_poly.pdbx_strand_id
1 'polypeptide(L)'
;MTNNMNNYPLLSLINSPEDLRLLNKDQLPQLCQELRAYLLESVSQTSGHLASGLGTVELTVALHYVYKTPFDQLIWDVGHQAYPHKILTGRREQMSTIRQKDGIHPFPWREESEFDVLSVGHSSTSISAGLGIAVAAERENAGRKTVCVIGDGAITAGMAFEALNHAGALHTDMLVILNDNEMSISENVGALNNHLARIFSGSLYSTLRDGSKKILDKVPPIKNFMKKTEEHMKGVMFSPESTLFEELGFNYIGPVDGHNIDELVAMLTNMRNLKGPQFLHIKTKKGKGYAPAEKDPIGFHGVPKFDPISGELPKNNSKPTYSKIFGDWLCEMAEKDAKIIGITPAMREGSGMVEFSQRFPKQYFDVAIAEQHAVTFATGLAIGGYKPVVAIYSTFLQRAYDQLIHDVAIQNLPVLFAIDRAGIVGADGATHQGAFDISFMRCIPNMIIMTPSDENECRQMLYTGYQCGKPAAVRYPRGNAVGVKLTPLEMLPIGKSRLIRKGQKIAILNFGTLLPSALELSEKLNATVVDMRFVKPIDIEMINVLAQTHDYLVTLEENAIQGGAGSAVAEVLNSSGKSTALLQLGLPDYFIPQATQQEALADLGLDTKGIEEKILSFIQKTPN
;
A
#
# COMPACT_ATOMS: atom_id res chain seq x y z
N MET A 1 -20.70 -12.43 -17.00
CA MET A 1 -20.73 -12.62 -18.47
C MET A 1 -19.38 -13.15 -18.85
N THR A 2 -19.29 -14.30 -19.49
CA THR A 2 -18.04 -14.85 -20.00
C THR A 2 -17.56 -13.94 -21.13
N ASN A 3 -16.38 -13.32 -20.98
CA ASN A 3 -15.75 -12.56 -22.05
C ASN A 3 -15.73 -13.42 -23.31
N ASN A 4 -16.23 -12.88 -24.42
CA ASN A 4 -16.26 -13.64 -25.66
C ASN A 4 -14.83 -13.80 -26.20
N MET A 5 -14.16 -14.90 -25.86
CA MET A 5 -12.78 -15.19 -26.24
C MET A 5 -12.53 -15.19 -27.75
N ASN A 6 -13.61 -15.24 -28.56
CA ASN A 6 -13.49 -15.10 -30.02
C ASN A 6 -12.92 -13.73 -30.43
N ASN A 7 -13.00 -12.71 -29.55
CA ASN A 7 -12.42 -11.39 -29.80
C ASN A 7 -10.90 -11.33 -29.53
N TYR A 8 -10.32 -12.38 -28.96
CA TYR A 8 -8.92 -12.44 -28.51
C TYR A 8 -8.24 -13.71 -29.06
N PRO A 9 -8.08 -13.85 -30.39
CA PRO A 9 -7.66 -15.10 -31.00
C PRO A 9 -6.29 -15.59 -30.55
N LEU A 10 -5.31 -14.72 -30.33
CA LEU A 10 -4.00 -15.11 -29.79
C LEU A 10 -4.05 -15.33 -28.29
N LEU A 11 -4.62 -14.42 -27.53
CA LEU A 11 -4.71 -14.52 -26.08
C LEU A 11 -5.50 -15.76 -25.63
N SER A 12 -6.48 -16.19 -26.41
CA SER A 12 -7.27 -17.41 -26.14
C SER A 12 -6.42 -18.68 -26.13
N LEU A 13 -5.30 -18.69 -26.86
CA LEU A 13 -4.37 -19.81 -26.95
C LEU A 13 -3.36 -19.86 -25.78
N ILE A 14 -3.23 -18.75 -25.02
CA ILE A 14 -2.23 -18.62 -23.96
C ILE A 14 -2.85 -19.01 -22.61
N ASN A 15 -2.52 -20.18 -22.11
CA ASN A 15 -2.89 -20.64 -20.77
C ASN A 15 -1.70 -20.60 -19.80
N SER A 16 -0.47 -20.55 -20.35
CA SER A 16 0.76 -20.44 -19.59
C SER A 16 1.83 -19.69 -20.38
N PRO A 17 2.92 -19.24 -19.74
CA PRO A 17 4.06 -18.67 -20.45
C PRO A 17 4.73 -19.62 -21.45
N GLU A 18 4.57 -20.94 -21.30
CA GLU A 18 5.00 -21.93 -22.27
C GLU A 18 4.32 -21.73 -23.62
N ASP A 19 3.00 -21.52 -23.62
CA ASP A 19 2.21 -21.28 -24.84
C ASP A 19 2.64 -19.97 -25.50
N LEU A 20 2.88 -18.92 -24.70
CA LEU A 20 3.38 -17.63 -25.20
C LEU A 20 4.71 -17.78 -25.96
N ARG A 21 5.62 -18.62 -25.45
CA ARG A 21 6.93 -18.85 -26.10
C ARG A 21 6.85 -19.62 -27.42
N LEU A 22 5.69 -20.22 -27.74
CA LEU A 22 5.45 -20.87 -29.03
C LEU A 22 5.05 -19.88 -30.14
N LEU A 23 4.67 -18.66 -29.79
CA LEU A 23 4.32 -17.64 -30.78
C LEU A 23 5.55 -17.15 -31.54
N ASN A 24 5.34 -16.78 -32.80
CA ASN A 24 6.35 -16.05 -33.57
C ASN A 24 6.45 -14.60 -33.07
N LYS A 25 7.61 -13.98 -33.22
CA LYS A 25 7.83 -12.58 -32.76
C LYS A 25 6.87 -11.57 -33.39
N ASP A 26 6.52 -11.76 -34.66
CA ASP A 26 5.57 -10.90 -35.39
C ASP A 26 4.14 -10.96 -34.86
N GLN A 27 3.79 -11.98 -34.05
CA GLN A 27 2.49 -12.09 -33.38
C GLN A 27 2.43 -11.34 -32.03
N LEU A 28 3.58 -11.00 -31.43
CA LEU A 28 3.62 -10.36 -30.10
C LEU A 28 2.94 -8.98 -30.05
N PRO A 29 3.06 -8.10 -31.08
CA PRO A 29 2.32 -6.84 -31.07
C PRO A 29 0.81 -7.02 -31.03
N GLN A 30 0.25 -8.00 -31.74
CA GLN A 30 -1.17 -8.33 -31.70
C GLN A 30 -1.55 -8.86 -30.31
N LEU A 31 -0.77 -9.77 -29.74
CA LEU A 31 -1.01 -10.27 -28.38
C LEU A 31 -1.05 -9.14 -27.34
N CYS A 32 -0.14 -8.16 -27.44
CA CYS A 32 -0.16 -6.98 -26.56
C CYS A 32 -1.47 -6.18 -26.69
N GLN A 33 -1.98 -6.01 -27.90
CA GLN A 33 -3.27 -5.34 -28.12
C GLN A 33 -4.44 -6.11 -27.51
N GLU A 34 -4.50 -7.41 -27.72
CA GLU A 34 -5.54 -8.27 -27.17
C GLU A 34 -5.49 -8.30 -25.64
N LEU A 35 -4.30 -8.43 -25.05
CA LEU A 35 -4.08 -8.42 -23.61
C LEU A 35 -4.52 -7.10 -22.96
N ARG A 36 -4.22 -5.97 -23.63
CA ARG A 36 -4.65 -4.64 -23.17
C ARG A 36 -6.17 -4.49 -23.19
N ALA A 37 -6.80 -4.92 -24.28
CA ALA A 37 -8.27 -4.87 -24.42
C ALA A 37 -8.95 -5.76 -23.39
N TYR A 38 -8.47 -6.98 -23.19
CA TYR A 38 -8.97 -7.91 -22.19
C TYR A 38 -8.83 -7.38 -20.75
N LEU A 39 -7.68 -6.77 -20.44
CA LEU A 39 -7.42 -6.13 -19.15
C LEU A 39 -8.43 -5.00 -18.87
N LEU A 40 -8.65 -4.13 -19.84
CA LEU A 40 -9.61 -3.03 -19.75
C LEU A 40 -11.04 -3.56 -19.51
N GLU A 41 -11.48 -4.53 -20.31
CA GLU A 41 -12.78 -5.16 -20.16
C GLU A 41 -12.95 -5.78 -18.77
N SER A 42 -11.99 -6.56 -18.31
CA SER A 42 -12.04 -7.25 -17.02
C SER A 42 -12.12 -6.28 -15.85
N VAL A 43 -11.22 -5.29 -15.79
CA VAL A 43 -11.12 -4.35 -14.65
C VAL A 43 -12.29 -3.38 -14.61
N SER A 44 -12.85 -3.00 -15.76
CA SER A 44 -14.04 -2.13 -15.82
C SER A 44 -15.25 -2.76 -15.10
N GLN A 45 -15.32 -4.10 -15.06
CA GLN A 45 -16.42 -4.85 -14.44
C GLN A 45 -16.16 -5.24 -12.98
N THR A 46 -14.89 -5.34 -12.56
CA THR A 46 -14.55 -5.82 -11.21
C THR A 46 -14.11 -4.72 -10.26
N SER A 47 -13.58 -3.64 -10.72
CA SER A 47 -12.69 -2.68 -10.02
C SER A 47 -11.23 -3.15 -9.99
N GLY A 48 -10.29 -2.23 -9.75
CA GLY A 48 -8.88 -2.60 -9.56
C GLY A 48 -7.88 -1.60 -10.10
N HIS A 49 -6.60 -2.03 -10.18
CA HIS A 49 -5.49 -1.22 -10.64
C HIS A 49 -5.39 -1.29 -12.17
N LEU A 50 -5.89 -0.26 -12.87
CA LEU A 50 -5.97 -0.28 -14.33
C LEU A 50 -4.79 0.39 -15.02
N ALA A 51 -4.55 1.68 -14.72
CA ALA A 51 -3.59 2.47 -15.49
C ALA A 51 -2.15 1.92 -15.41
N SER A 52 -1.76 1.38 -14.26
CA SER A 52 -0.43 0.77 -14.07
C SER A 52 -0.29 -0.53 -14.87
N GLY A 53 -1.33 -1.39 -14.88
CA GLY A 53 -1.34 -2.62 -15.67
C GLY A 53 -1.29 -2.35 -17.18
N LEU A 54 -2.01 -1.34 -17.67
CA LEU A 54 -1.97 -0.92 -19.08
C LEU A 54 -0.57 -0.46 -19.50
N GLY A 55 0.18 0.15 -18.57
CA GLY A 55 1.56 0.61 -18.81
C GLY A 55 2.59 -0.51 -18.92
N THR A 56 2.31 -1.71 -18.44
CA THR A 56 3.28 -2.82 -18.37
C THR A 56 2.97 -3.99 -19.31
N VAL A 57 2.02 -3.85 -20.22
CA VAL A 57 1.60 -4.94 -21.13
C VAL A 57 2.77 -5.47 -21.95
N GLU A 58 3.48 -4.61 -22.68
CA GLU A 58 4.61 -5.01 -23.53
C GLU A 58 5.75 -5.60 -22.69
N LEU A 59 6.08 -4.98 -21.56
CA LEU A 59 7.09 -5.50 -20.65
C LEU A 59 6.74 -6.90 -20.15
N THR A 60 5.49 -7.13 -19.77
CA THR A 60 5.04 -8.43 -19.24
C THR A 60 5.13 -9.52 -20.31
N VAL A 61 4.68 -9.21 -21.54
CA VAL A 61 4.80 -10.15 -22.67
C VAL A 61 6.26 -10.46 -22.97
N ALA A 62 7.14 -9.44 -23.05
CA ALA A 62 8.56 -9.61 -23.32
C ALA A 62 9.26 -10.47 -22.23
N LEU A 63 8.93 -10.23 -20.96
CA LEU A 63 9.49 -10.99 -19.83
C LEU A 63 9.13 -12.47 -19.90
N HIS A 64 7.85 -12.79 -20.07
CA HIS A 64 7.41 -14.19 -20.17
C HIS A 64 7.82 -14.88 -21.47
N TYR A 65 8.08 -14.11 -22.53
CA TYR A 65 8.60 -14.64 -23.78
C TYR A 65 10.08 -15.01 -23.70
N VAL A 66 10.89 -14.20 -23.01
CA VAL A 66 12.36 -14.36 -22.93
C VAL A 66 12.79 -15.24 -21.75
N TYR A 67 12.18 -15.07 -20.59
CA TYR A 67 12.53 -15.81 -19.37
C TYR A 67 11.66 -17.05 -19.22
N LYS A 68 12.27 -18.15 -18.78
CA LYS A 68 11.61 -19.45 -18.60
C LYS A 68 10.90 -19.51 -17.24
N THR A 69 9.93 -18.61 -17.03
CA THR A 69 9.12 -18.65 -15.81
C THR A 69 8.25 -19.91 -15.75
N PRO A 70 8.06 -20.55 -14.57
CA PRO A 70 8.47 -20.11 -13.24
C PRO A 70 9.91 -20.50 -12.86
N PHE A 71 10.66 -21.24 -13.70
CA PHE A 71 12.06 -21.60 -13.39
C PHE A 71 12.94 -20.36 -13.21
N ASP A 72 12.92 -19.41 -14.14
CA ASP A 72 13.45 -18.06 -13.95
C ASP A 72 12.47 -17.27 -13.07
N GLN A 73 12.97 -16.58 -12.07
CA GLN A 73 12.17 -15.95 -11.01
C GLN A 73 11.87 -14.49 -11.34
N LEU A 74 10.59 -14.14 -11.52
CA LEU A 74 10.13 -12.80 -11.81
C LEU A 74 9.41 -12.20 -10.59
N ILE A 75 9.90 -11.05 -10.10
CA ILE A 75 9.39 -10.39 -8.91
C ILE A 75 8.85 -9.01 -9.29
N TRP A 76 7.59 -8.76 -9.00
CA TRP A 76 6.93 -7.47 -9.18
C TRP A 76 6.96 -6.68 -7.89
N ASP A 77 7.52 -5.46 -7.92
CA ASP A 77 7.46 -4.55 -6.77
C ASP A 77 6.04 -4.00 -6.61
N VAL A 78 5.50 -3.91 -5.40
CA VAL A 78 4.09 -3.57 -5.12
C VAL A 78 3.10 -4.58 -5.70
N GLY A 79 3.19 -4.86 -7.00
CA GLY A 79 2.35 -5.80 -7.73
C GLY A 79 1.04 -5.24 -8.29
N HIS A 80 0.75 -3.95 -8.13
CA HIS A 80 -0.44 -3.31 -8.69
C HIS A 80 -0.42 -3.24 -10.23
N GLN A 81 0.74 -3.38 -10.86
CA GLN A 81 0.95 -3.44 -12.31
C GLN A 81 0.93 -4.87 -12.87
N ALA A 82 0.74 -5.90 -12.04
CA ALA A 82 0.93 -7.31 -12.41
C ALA A 82 -0.35 -8.01 -12.92
N TYR A 83 -1.41 -7.28 -13.29
CA TYR A 83 -2.61 -7.93 -13.86
C TYR A 83 -2.32 -8.61 -15.21
N PRO A 84 -1.54 -8.02 -16.15
CA PRO A 84 -1.08 -8.74 -17.34
C PRO A 84 -0.33 -10.04 -17.03
N HIS A 85 0.48 -10.06 -15.96
CA HIS A 85 1.16 -11.25 -15.47
C HIS A 85 0.16 -12.33 -15.03
N LYS A 86 -0.87 -11.98 -14.22
CA LYS A 86 -1.91 -12.93 -13.83
C LYS A 86 -2.65 -13.54 -15.04
N ILE A 87 -2.98 -12.70 -16.02
CA ILE A 87 -3.68 -13.15 -17.24
C ILE A 87 -2.82 -14.17 -18.02
N LEU A 88 -1.52 -13.91 -18.18
CA LEU A 88 -0.60 -14.77 -18.94
C LEU A 88 -0.14 -16.03 -18.18
N THR A 89 -0.41 -16.10 -16.88
CA THR A 89 0.00 -17.21 -16.00
C THR A 89 -1.17 -18.04 -15.50
N GLY A 90 -2.17 -18.28 -16.36
CA GLY A 90 -3.26 -19.22 -16.12
C GLY A 90 -4.48 -18.68 -15.37
N ARG A 91 -4.49 -17.38 -14.98
CA ARG A 91 -5.58 -16.80 -14.20
C ARG A 91 -6.50 -15.90 -15.03
N ARG A 92 -6.41 -15.99 -16.37
CA ARG A 92 -7.21 -15.16 -17.29
C ARG A 92 -8.70 -15.25 -17.00
N GLU A 93 -9.26 -16.43 -16.90
CA GLU A 93 -10.71 -16.61 -16.67
C GLU A 93 -11.15 -16.17 -15.28
N GLN A 94 -10.23 -16.19 -14.31
CA GLN A 94 -10.47 -15.79 -12.93
C GLN A 94 -10.40 -14.28 -12.72
N MET A 95 -9.99 -13.49 -13.73
CA MET A 95 -9.90 -12.03 -13.62
C MET A 95 -11.23 -11.37 -13.23
N SER A 96 -12.36 -12.02 -13.55
CA SER A 96 -13.70 -11.56 -13.13
C SER A 96 -13.92 -11.64 -11.60
N THR A 97 -13.06 -12.34 -10.86
CA THR A 97 -13.14 -12.51 -9.39
C THR A 97 -12.07 -11.72 -8.64
N ILE A 98 -11.22 -10.98 -9.35
CA ILE A 98 -10.13 -10.24 -8.71
C ILE A 98 -10.64 -9.25 -7.66
N ARG A 99 -10.00 -9.19 -6.49
CA ARG A 99 -10.36 -8.32 -5.37
C ARG A 99 -11.70 -8.64 -4.70
N GLN A 100 -12.37 -9.72 -5.10
CA GLN A 100 -13.63 -10.16 -4.50
C GLN A 100 -13.37 -11.27 -3.49
N LYS A 101 -14.34 -11.49 -2.60
CA LYS A 101 -14.32 -12.60 -1.66
C LYS A 101 -14.19 -13.93 -2.42
N ASP A 102 -13.34 -14.81 -1.94
CA ASP A 102 -13.03 -16.13 -2.53
C ASP A 102 -12.48 -16.07 -3.97
N GLY A 103 -12.14 -14.88 -4.46
CA GLY A 103 -11.54 -14.65 -5.76
C GLY A 103 -10.01 -14.55 -5.69
N ILE A 104 -9.39 -14.24 -6.86
CA ILE A 104 -7.94 -14.06 -6.92
C ILE A 104 -7.49 -12.76 -6.22
N HIS A 105 -6.29 -12.82 -5.65
CA HIS A 105 -5.70 -11.70 -4.90
C HIS A 105 -5.45 -10.47 -5.80
N PRO A 106 -5.53 -9.26 -5.22
CA PRO A 106 -5.28 -8.01 -5.95
C PRO A 106 -3.82 -7.83 -6.40
N PHE A 107 -2.90 -8.53 -5.74
CA PHE A 107 -1.46 -8.52 -6.00
C PHE A 107 -0.94 -9.94 -6.23
N PRO A 108 0.29 -10.14 -6.76
CA PRO A 108 0.93 -11.45 -6.75
C PRO A 108 0.95 -12.07 -5.36
N TRP A 109 0.59 -13.35 -5.29
CA TRP A 109 0.45 -14.09 -4.04
C TRP A 109 0.98 -15.52 -4.19
N ARG A 110 2.00 -15.89 -3.41
CA ARG A 110 2.74 -17.15 -3.56
C ARG A 110 1.87 -18.41 -3.52
N GLU A 111 0.84 -18.40 -2.68
CA GLU A 111 -0.08 -19.54 -2.55
C GLU A 111 -1.11 -19.62 -3.68
N GLU A 112 -1.26 -18.55 -4.46
CA GLU A 112 -2.19 -18.49 -5.59
C GLU A 112 -1.60 -19.10 -6.86
N SER A 113 -0.29 -18.94 -7.08
CA SER A 113 0.37 -19.37 -8.31
C SER A 113 1.87 -19.59 -8.13
N GLU A 114 2.41 -20.66 -8.75
CA GLU A 114 3.85 -20.91 -8.82
C GLU A 114 4.65 -19.80 -9.54
N PHE A 115 3.97 -18.98 -10.34
CA PHE A 115 4.56 -17.83 -11.02
C PHE A 115 4.69 -16.60 -10.10
N ASP A 116 4.01 -16.58 -8.96
CA ASP A 116 4.04 -15.49 -7.98
C ASP A 116 5.15 -15.76 -6.94
N VAL A 117 6.38 -15.42 -7.28
CA VAL A 117 7.58 -15.72 -6.49
C VAL A 117 7.55 -15.12 -5.09
N LEU A 118 6.96 -13.94 -4.96
CA LEU A 118 6.82 -13.18 -3.72
C LEU A 118 5.39 -12.67 -3.57
N SER A 119 4.79 -12.86 -2.40
CA SER A 119 3.55 -12.16 -2.03
C SER A 119 3.89 -10.69 -1.78
N VAL A 120 3.24 -9.80 -2.48
CA VAL A 120 3.54 -8.36 -2.48
C VAL A 120 2.29 -7.51 -2.21
N GLY A 121 2.47 -6.21 -2.07
CA GLY A 121 1.43 -5.23 -1.77
C GLY A 121 2.05 -3.91 -1.30
N HIS A 122 3.10 -3.99 -0.48
CA HIS A 122 3.95 -2.85 -0.10
C HIS A 122 5.11 -2.70 -1.07
N SER A 123 5.55 -1.47 -1.29
CA SER A 123 6.61 -1.14 -2.25
C SER A 123 8.01 -1.46 -1.75
N SER A 124 8.96 -1.46 -2.69
CA SER A 124 10.41 -1.33 -2.45
C SER A 124 11.07 -2.57 -1.85
N THR A 125 10.40 -3.74 -1.92
CA THR A 125 10.89 -5.00 -1.36
C THR A 125 11.49 -5.93 -2.41
N SER A 126 11.19 -5.71 -3.69
CA SER A 126 11.51 -6.63 -4.79
C SER A 126 13.01 -6.86 -4.97
N ILE A 127 13.83 -5.80 -4.89
CA ILE A 127 15.28 -5.91 -5.11
C ILE A 127 15.92 -6.71 -3.97
N SER A 128 15.56 -6.43 -2.71
CA SER A 128 16.07 -7.17 -1.55
C SER A 128 15.72 -8.65 -1.61
N ALA A 129 14.44 -8.96 -1.88
CA ALA A 129 13.99 -10.35 -2.00
C ALA A 129 14.64 -11.05 -3.20
N GLY A 130 14.73 -10.34 -4.34
CA GLY A 130 15.38 -10.83 -5.55
C GLY A 130 16.87 -11.11 -5.35
N LEU A 131 17.57 -10.25 -4.64
CA LEU A 131 18.98 -10.48 -4.28
C LEU A 131 19.13 -11.76 -3.46
N GLY A 132 18.28 -11.96 -2.45
CA GLY A 132 18.30 -13.20 -1.66
C GLY A 132 18.07 -14.46 -2.52
N ILE A 133 17.11 -14.41 -3.46
CA ILE A 133 16.80 -15.49 -4.38
C ILE A 133 17.97 -15.75 -5.35
N ALA A 134 18.60 -14.68 -5.89
CA ALA A 134 19.73 -14.80 -6.79
C ALA A 134 20.94 -15.42 -6.09
N VAL A 135 21.27 -15.01 -4.86
CA VAL A 135 22.34 -15.59 -4.05
C VAL A 135 22.07 -17.08 -3.76
N ALA A 136 20.83 -17.46 -3.48
CA ALA A 136 20.46 -18.86 -3.30
C ALA A 136 20.66 -19.66 -4.59
N ALA A 137 20.24 -19.10 -5.74
CA ALA A 137 20.42 -19.74 -7.04
C ALA A 137 21.90 -19.94 -7.42
N GLU A 138 22.75 -18.97 -7.10
CA GLU A 138 24.21 -19.09 -7.30
C GLU A 138 24.81 -20.18 -6.44
N ARG A 139 24.45 -20.27 -5.16
CA ARG A 139 24.95 -21.30 -4.22
C ARG A 139 24.53 -22.71 -4.63
N GLU A 140 23.34 -22.85 -5.20
CA GLU A 140 22.82 -24.11 -5.70
C GLU A 140 23.35 -24.46 -7.12
N ASN A 141 24.06 -23.56 -7.78
CA ASN A 141 24.39 -23.64 -9.21
C ASN A 141 23.15 -23.94 -10.09
N ALA A 142 22.01 -23.36 -9.73
CA ALA A 142 20.73 -23.68 -10.34
C ALA A 142 20.60 -23.19 -11.78
N GLY A 143 21.38 -22.19 -12.19
CA GLY A 143 21.34 -21.58 -13.52
C GLY A 143 20.09 -20.76 -13.83
N ARG A 144 19.18 -20.61 -12.87
CA ARG A 144 17.97 -19.77 -12.99
C ARG A 144 18.33 -18.28 -12.89
N LYS A 145 17.56 -17.45 -13.58
CA LYS A 145 17.71 -16.00 -13.56
C LYS A 145 16.71 -15.38 -12.59
N THR A 146 17.11 -14.25 -11.98
CA THR A 146 16.25 -13.45 -11.10
C THR A 146 16.04 -12.07 -11.72
N VAL A 147 14.78 -11.68 -11.90
CA VAL A 147 14.37 -10.40 -12.49
C VAL A 147 13.44 -9.69 -11.52
N CYS A 148 13.77 -8.44 -11.17
CA CYS A 148 12.97 -7.58 -10.32
C CYS A 148 12.46 -6.39 -11.13
N VAL A 149 11.15 -6.18 -11.15
CA VAL A 149 10.52 -5.01 -11.79
C VAL A 149 10.09 -4.04 -10.70
N ILE A 150 10.65 -2.85 -10.71
CA ILE A 150 10.37 -1.80 -9.72
C ILE A 150 9.96 -0.50 -10.42
N GLY A 151 8.99 0.22 -9.84
CA GLY A 151 8.57 1.53 -10.33
C GLY A 151 9.47 2.66 -9.84
N ASP A 152 9.44 3.78 -10.56
CA ASP A 152 10.18 5.01 -10.27
C ASP A 152 9.85 5.63 -8.90
N GLY A 153 8.60 5.55 -8.43
CA GLY A 153 8.23 5.93 -7.07
C GLY A 153 8.81 4.96 -6.02
N ALA A 154 8.76 3.66 -6.27
CA ALA A 154 9.20 2.64 -5.32
C ALA A 154 10.72 2.57 -5.14
N ILE A 155 11.50 2.89 -6.17
CA ILE A 155 12.96 2.87 -6.10
C ILE A 155 13.52 3.99 -5.20
N THR A 156 12.72 5.00 -4.85
CA THR A 156 13.16 6.12 -3.99
C THR A 156 13.25 5.75 -2.51
N ALA A 157 12.71 4.62 -2.09
CA ALA A 157 12.74 4.19 -0.69
C ALA A 157 14.14 3.68 -0.27
N GLY A 158 14.49 3.90 0.99
CA GLY A 158 15.79 3.51 1.56
C GLY A 158 16.13 2.04 1.34
N MET A 159 15.18 1.11 1.58
CA MET A 159 15.39 -0.32 1.38
C MET A 159 15.79 -0.68 -0.07
N ALA A 160 15.24 0.00 -1.08
CA ALA A 160 15.65 -0.22 -2.47
C ALA A 160 17.11 0.19 -2.70
N PHE A 161 17.53 1.33 -2.15
CA PHE A 161 18.93 1.78 -2.18
C PHE A 161 19.88 0.85 -1.44
N GLU A 162 19.50 0.39 -0.25
CA GLU A 162 20.26 -0.59 0.53
C GLU A 162 20.48 -1.89 -0.27
N ALA A 163 19.42 -2.36 -0.93
CA ALA A 163 19.47 -3.56 -1.77
C ALA A 163 20.34 -3.37 -3.02
N LEU A 164 20.25 -2.22 -3.70
CA LEU A 164 21.11 -1.90 -4.84
C LEU A 164 22.59 -1.83 -4.42
N ASN A 165 22.89 -1.13 -3.34
CA ASN A 165 24.26 -1.06 -2.80
C ASN A 165 24.82 -2.45 -2.46
N HIS A 166 24.02 -3.31 -1.85
CA HIS A 166 24.44 -4.67 -1.48
C HIS A 166 24.60 -5.57 -2.72
N ALA A 167 23.66 -5.52 -3.67
CA ALA A 167 23.73 -6.30 -4.90
C ALA A 167 24.96 -5.96 -5.75
N GLY A 168 25.28 -4.66 -5.85
CA GLY A 168 26.48 -4.20 -6.54
C GLY A 168 27.77 -4.68 -5.88
N ALA A 169 27.85 -4.61 -4.55
CA ALA A 169 29.01 -5.10 -3.79
C ALA A 169 29.23 -6.62 -3.92
N LEU A 170 28.15 -7.39 -4.02
CA LEU A 170 28.21 -8.84 -4.21
C LEU A 170 28.45 -9.29 -5.65
N HIS A 171 28.27 -8.39 -6.62
CA HIS A 171 28.30 -8.69 -8.06
C HIS A 171 27.37 -9.85 -8.47
N THR A 172 26.22 -9.99 -7.81
CA THR A 172 25.26 -11.06 -8.00
C THR A 172 24.56 -10.99 -9.37
N ASP A 173 24.37 -12.17 -9.99
CA ASP A 173 23.70 -12.33 -11.29
C ASP A 173 22.20 -12.06 -11.16
N MET A 174 21.77 -10.80 -11.29
CA MET A 174 20.36 -10.41 -11.26
C MET A 174 20.07 -9.25 -12.21
N LEU A 175 18.81 -9.12 -12.61
CA LEU A 175 18.33 -8.01 -13.40
C LEU A 175 17.32 -7.18 -12.60
N VAL A 176 17.60 -5.88 -12.46
CA VAL A 176 16.63 -4.89 -11.98
C VAL A 176 16.09 -4.12 -13.18
N ILE A 177 14.78 -4.07 -13.33
CA ILE A 177 14.09 -3.28 -14.36
C ILE A 177 13.39 -2.12 -13.69
N LEU A 178 13.86 -0.90 -13.95
CA LEU A 178 13.18 0.32 -13.56
C LEU A 178 12.11 0.65 -14.60
N ASN A 179 10.85 0.51 -14.20
CA ASN A 179 9.69 0.95 -14.98
C ASN A 179 9.37 2.41 -14.65
N ASP A 180 9.93 3.32 -15.43
CA ASP A 180 9.79 4.76 -15.24
C ASP A 180 8.61 5.30 -16.07
N ASN A 181 7.62 5.83 -15.38
CA ASN A 181 6.47 6.52 -15.99
C ASN A 181 6.24 7.92 -15.40
N GLU A 182 7.22 8.44 -14.66
CA GLU A 182 7.24 9.76 -14.01
C GLU A 182 6.15 9.92 -12.94
N MET A 183 5.55 8.79 -12.47
CA MET A 183 4.42 8.81 -11.52
C MET A 183 4.48 7.66 -10.53
N SER A 184 4.21 7.99 -9.26
CA SER A 184 3.74 7.01 -8.26
C SER A 184 2.21 6.89 -8.30
N ILE A 185 1.49 7.16 -7.22
CA ILE A 185 0.04 7.41 -7.26
C ILE A 185 -0.21 8.80 -7.86
N SER A 186 0.51 9.82 -7.37
CA SER A 186 0.61 11.17 -7.93
C SER A 186 1.93 11.36 -8.70
N GLU A 187 2.21 12.58 -9.15
CA GLU A 187 3.52 12.94 -9.73
C GLU A 187 4.63 12.67 -8.71
N ASN A 188 5.73 12.12 -9.18
CA ASN A 188 6.86 11.81 -8.34
C ASN A 188 7.54 13.08 -7.81
N VAL A 189 7.99 13.02 -6.57
CA VAL A 189 8.73 14.08 -5.90
C VAL A 189 10.16 13.65 -5.58
N GLY A 190 11.05 14.62 -5.41
CA GLY A 190 12.42 14.39 -4.95
C GLY A 190 13.51 14.52 -6.00
N ALA A 191 14.76 14.60 -5.53
CA ALA A 191 15.93 14.85 -6.37
C ALA A 191 16.26 13.69 -7.32
N LEU A 192 15.97 12.45 -6.92
CA LEU A 192 16.20 11.28 -7.78
C LEU A 192 15.31 11.33 -9.02
N ASN A 193 14.05 11.72 -8.87
CA ASN A 193 13.15 11.88 -10.01
C ASN A 193 13.67 12.95 -10.98
N ASN A 194 14.18 14.08 -10.46
CA ASN A 194 14.81 15.11 -11.28
C ASN A 194 16.09 14.60 -11.97
N HIS A 195 16.82 13.67 -11.35
CA HIS A 195 17.98 13.04 -11.94
C HIS A 195 17.58 12.11 -13.10
N LEU A 196 16.58 11.26 -12.91
CA LEU A 196 16.04 10.40 -13.96
C LEU A 196 15.51 11.22 -15.14
N ALA A 197 14.75 12.29 -14.89
CA ALA A 197 14.25 13.19 -15.93
C ALA A 197 15.38 13.86 -16.74
N ARG A 198 16.52 14.19 -16.10
CA ARG A 198 17.70 14.73 -16.80
C ARG A 198 18.38 13.70 -17.71
N ILE A 199 18.41 12.44 -17.35
CA ILE A 199 18.90 11.36 -18.22
C ILE A 199 18.08 11.33 -19.52
N PHE A 200 16.76 11.56 -19.46
CA PHE A 200 15.89 11.61 -20.63
C PHE A 200 16.09 12.86 -21.51
N SER A 201 16.41 14.00 -20.91
CA SER A 201 16.57 15.27 -21.64
C SER A 201 17.97 15.48 -22.24
N GLY A 202 18.92 14.62 -21.90
CA GLY A 202 20.30 14.72 -22.36
C GLY A 202 20.47 14.43 -23.85
N SER A 203 21.55 14.96 -24.43
CA SER A 203 21.89 14.82 -25.88
C SER A 203 22.04 13.36 -26.33
N LEU A 204 22.35 12.44 -25.42
CA LEU A 204 22.48 11.01 -25.74
C LEU A 204 21.13 10.39 -26.16
N TYR A 205 20.02 10.77 -25.50
CA TYR A 205 18.68 10.26 -25.83
C TYR A 205 18.21 10.74 -27.20
N SER A 206 18.48 12.01 -27.56
CA SER A 206 18.14 12.54 -28.88
C SER A 206 18.92 11.83 -30.01
N THR A 207 20.18 11.49 -29.75
CA THR A 207 21.05 10.79 -30.72
C THR A 207 20.60 9.33 -30.91
N LEU A 208 20.16 8.63 -29.84
CA LEU A 208 19.63 7.27 -29.93
C LEU A 208 18.27 7.23 -30.62
N ARG A 209 17.38 8.19 -30.36
CA ARG A 209 16.06 8.30 -30.99
C ARG A 209 16.14 8.58 -32.49
N ASP A 210 17.06 9.45 -32.92
CA ASP A 210 17.26 9.78 -34.33
C ASP A 210 18.12 8.75 -35.06
N GLY A 211 18.93 7.97 -34.32
CA GLY A 211 19.73 6.86 -34.83
C GLY A 211 18.97 5.56 -35.04
N SER A 212 17.85 5.34 -34.34
CA SER A 212 17.09 4.07 -34.37
C SER A 212 16.50 3.75 -35.76
N LYS A 213 16.32 4.74 -36.63
CA LYS A 213 15.93 4.52 -38.03
C LYS A 213 17.08 4.06 -38.94
N LYS A 214 18.34 4.10 -38.48
CA LYS A 214 19.54 3.71 -39.28
C LYS A 214 20.37 2.60 -38.65
N ILE A 215 20.05 2.12 -37.46
CA ILE A 215 20.88 1.16 -36.67
C ILE A 215 20.40 -0.27 -36.81
N LEU A 216 19.19 -0.53 -37.31
CA LEU A 216 18.73 -1.92 -37.56
C LEU A 216 19.60 -2.67 -38.57
N ASP A 217 20.39 -1.95 -39.43
CA ASP A 217 21.30 -2.57 -40.40
C ASP A 217 22.76 -2.63 -39.94
N LYS A 218 23.13 -2.05 -38.79
CA LYS A 218 24.53 -2.06 -38.31
C LYS A 218 24.58 -2.06 -36.78
N VAL A 219 24.24 -3.20 -36.15
CA VAL A 219 24.64 -3.47 -34.77
C VAL A 219 26.17 -3.62 -34.77
N PRO A 220 26.94 -2.75 -34.08
CA PRO A 220 28.37 -2.95 -33.92
C PRO A 220 28.59 -4.26 -33.19
N PRO A 221 29.52 -5.12 -33.62
CA PRO A 221 29.77 -6.37 -32.98
C PRO A 221 30.17 -6.15 -31.51
N ILE A 222 29.69 -6.98 -30.65
CA ILE A 222 29.92 -7.21 -29.21
C ILE A 222 31.30 -6.73 -28.65
N LYS A 223 32.30 -6.51 -29.50
CA LYS A 223 33.64 -6.05 -29.16
C LYS A 223 33.69 -4.71 -28.40
N ASN A 224 32.83 -3.73 -28.72
CA ASN A 224 32.84 -2.44 -28.00
C ASN A 224 32.11 -2.50 -26.67
N PHE A 225 31.15 -3.43 -26.52
CA PHE A 225 30.47 -3.70 -25.28
C PHE A 225 31.37 -4.46 -24.29
N MET A 226 32.10 -5.47 -24.79
CA MET A 226 33.12 -6.19 -23.98
C MET A 226 34.29 -5.28 -23.57
N LYS A 227 34.66 -4.29 -24.38
CA LYS A 227 35.74 -3.36 -24.04
C LYS A 227 35.37 -2.43 -22.87
N LYS A 228 34.11 -1.98 -22.81
CA LYS A 228 33.60 -1.20 -21.67
C LYS A 228 33.57 -2.03 -20.38
N THR A 229 33.23 -3.30 -20.46
CA THR A 229 33.22 -4.24 -19.32
C THR A 229 34.63 -4.59 -18.82
N GLU A 230 35.61 -4.66 -19.73
CA GLU A 230 37.02 -4.91 -19.39
C GLU A 230 37.72 -3.68 -18.77
N GLU A 231 37.35 -2.48 -19.19
CA GLU A 231 37.85 -1.21 -18.65
C GLU A 231 37.31 -0.96 -17.23
N HIS A 232 36.07 -1.40 -16.92
CA HIS A 232 35.49 -1.36 -15.56
C HIS A 232 36.23 -2.29 -14.58
N MET A 233 36.81 -3.39 -15.02
CA MET A 233 37.58 -4.30 -14.18
C MET A 233 39.01 -3.82 -13.84
N LYS A 234 39.50 -2.75 -14.43
CA LYS A 234 40.90 -2.29 -14.27
C LYS A 234 41.04 -0.93 -13.59
N GLY A 235 40.33 -0.70 -12.49
CA GLY A 235 40.56 0.44 -11.58
C GLY A 235 40.29 1.81 -12.21
N VAL A 236 39.11 2.35 -11.96
CA VAL A 236 38.46 3.36 -12.75
C VAL A 236 38.58 4.77 -12.23
N MET A 237 38.93 5.67 -13.11
CA MET A 237 38.53 7.08 -13.06
C MET A 237 37.04 7.17 -13.46
N PHE A 238 36.19 7.67 -12.54
CA PHE A 238 34.77 7.95 -12.80
C PHE A 238 34.63 8.84 -14.03
N SER A 239 33.85 8.37 -15.02
CA SER A 239 33.44 9.21 -16.13
C SER A 239 32.43 10.24 -15.64
N PRO A 240 32.50 11.51 -16.03
CA PRO A 240 31.50 12.53 -15.69
C PRO A 240 30.08 12.19 -16.17
N GLU A 241 29.91 11.14 -16.96
CA GLU A 241 28.69 10.69 -17.59
C GLU A 241 28.12 9.40 -16.96
N SER A 242 28.76 8.83 -15.90
CA SER A 242 28.26 7.63 -15.25
C SER A 242 26.97 7.92 -14.48
N THR A 243 26.01 6.98 -14.55
CA THR A 243 24.78 7.05 -13.76
C THR A 243 25.05 6.60 -12.31
N LEU A 244 24.18 7.01 -11.37
CA LEU A 244 24.20 6.54 -9.99
C LEU A 244 24.24 4.99 -9.91
N PHE A 245 23.54 4.32 -10.81
CA PHE A 245 23.46 2.85 -10.82
C PHE A 245 24.77 2.20 -11.26
N GLU A 246 25.50 2.82 -12.19
CA GLU A 246 26.84 2.37 -12.59
C GLU A 246 27.85 2.54 -11.46
N GLU A 247 27.74 3.63 -10.71
CA GLU A 247 28.59 3.85 -9.51
C GLU A 247 28.32 2.82 -8.41
N LEU A 248 27.08 2.32 -8.30
CA LEU A 248 26.71 1.21 -7.42
C LEU A 248 27.15 -0.17 -7.97
N GLY A 249 27.80 -0.24 -9.13
CA GLY A 249 28.34 -1.47 -9.71
C GLY A 249 27.41 -2.23 -10.64
N PHE A 250 26.29 -1.64 -11.06
CA PHE A 250 25.39 -2.22 -12.05
C PHE A 250 25.84 -1.91 -13.48
N ASN A 251 25.63 -2.86 -14.39
CA ASN A 251 25.67 -2.58 -15.82
C ASN A 251 24.34 -1.93 -16.22
N TYR A 252 24.36 -0.60 -16.38
CA TYR A 252 23.18 0.19 -16.69
C TYR A 252 22.93 0.24 -18.19
N ILE A 253 21.68 -0.03 -18.58
CA ILE A 253 21.20 0.03 -19.97
C ILE A 253 19.90 0.83 -19.98
N GLY A 254 19.81 1.82 -20.85
CA GLY A 254 18.61 2.64 -21.02
C GLY A 254 18.90 4.14 -21.06
N PRO A 255 17.85 4.97 -21.07
CA PRO A 255 16.44 4.57 -21.11
C PRO A 255 16.01 4.06 -22.50
N VAL A 256 15.12 3.06 -22.52
CA VAL A 256 14.54 2.48 -23.72
C VAL A 256 13.01 2.60 -23.74
N ASP A 257 12.38 2.55 -24.92
CA ASP A 257 10.91 2.59 -25.01
C ASP A 257 10.30 1.28 -24.52
N GLY A 258 9.62 1.35 -23.35
CA GLY A 258 8.94 0.21 -22.74
C GLY A 258 7.65 -0.23 -23.47
N HIS A 259 7.27 0.45 -24.54
CA HIS A 259 6.14 0.06 -25.40
C HIS A 259 6.58 -0.52 -26.75
N ASN A 260 7.89 -0.61 -27.00
CA ASN A 260 8.42 -1.26 -28.19
C ASN A 260 8.75 -2.73 -27.87
N ILE A 261 7.79 -3.64 -28.15
CA ILE A 261 7.92 -5.07 -27.82
C ILE A 261 9.13 -5.72 -28.52
N ASP A 262 9.45 -5.35 -29.76
CA ASP A 262 10.56 -5.94 -30.51
C ASP A 262 11.90 -5.55 -29.89
N GLU A 263 12.04 -4.29 -29.50
CA GLU A 263 13.23 -3.78 -28.81
C GLU A 263 13.39 -4.42 -27.44
N LEU A 264 12.31 -4.51 -26.65
CA LEU A 264 12.31 -5.17 -25.33
C LEU A 264 12.74 -6.64 -25.43
N VAL A 265 12.17 -7.40 -26.36
CA VAL A 265 12.52 -8.82 -26.55
C VAL A 265 13.99 -8.98 -26.95
N ALA A 266 14.49 -8.16 -27.89
CA ALA A 266 15.89 -8.19 -28.31
C ALA A 266 16.84 -7.85 -27.13
N MET A 267 16.52 -6.79 -26.39
CA MET A 267 17.30 -6.31 -25.25
C MET A 267 17.36 -7.37 -24.13
N LEU A 268 16.20 -7.85 -23.68
CA LEU A 268 16.10 -8.85 -22.61
C LEU A 268 16.77 -10.19 -22.99
N THR A 269 16.69 -10.58 -24.27
CA THR A 269 17.39 -11.77 -24.79
C THR A 269 18.91 -11.63 -24.65
N ASN A 270 19.45 -10.45 -24.96
CA ASN A 270 20.87 -10.16 -24.80
C ASN A 270 21.28 -10.11 -23.32
N MET A 271 20.51 -9.38 -22.50
CA MET A 271 20.80 -9.20 -21.07
C MET A 271 20.75 -10.52 -20.29
N ARG A 272 19.88 -11.46 -20.68
CA ARG A 272 19.78 -12.79 -20.05
C ARG A 272 21.11 -13.55 -20.07
N ASN A 273 21.99 -13.27 -21.04
CA ASN A 273 23.27 -13.93 -21.19
C ASN A 273 24.43 -13.21 -20.48
N LEU A 274 24.19 -11.99 -19.98
CA LEU A 274 25.17 -11.23 -19.23
C LEU A 274 25.33 -11.77 -17.80
N LYS A 275 26.46 -11.43 -17.18
CA LYS A 275 26.82 -11.79 -15.82
C LYS A 275 26.95 -10.55 -14.94
N GLY A 276 26.75 -10.75 -13.63
CA GLY A 276 26.76 -9.68 -12.63
C GLY A 276 25.45 -8.88 -12.62
N PRO A 277 25.36 -7.82 -11.79
CA PRO A 277 24.14 -7.08 -11.62
C PRO A 277 23.84 -6.21 -12.83
N GLN A 278 22.66 -6.38 -13.40
CA GLN A 278 22.17 -5.65 -14.59
C GLN A 278 21.06 -4.69 -14.17
N PHE A 279 21.02 -3.50 -14.77
CA PHE A 279 19.98 -2.51 -14.55
C PHE A 279 19.42 -2.03 -15.90
N LEU A 280 18.16 -2.35 -16.16
CA LEU A 280 17.44 -1.91 -17.35
C LEU A 280 16.48 -0.78 -17.00
N HIS A 281 16.66 0.39 -17.58
CA HIS A 281 15.76 1.53 -17.43
C HIS A 281 14.83 1.63 -18.62
N ILE A 282 13.54 1.43 -18.42
CA ILE A 282 12.52 1.54 -19.45
C ILE A 282 11.60 2.73 -19.18
N LYS A 283 11.18 3.41 -20.23
CA LYS A 283 10.16 4.46 -20.17
C LYS A 283 8.82 3.92 -20.63
N THR A 284 7.80 4.05 -19.78
CA THR A 284 6.43 3.65 -20.08
C THR A 284 5.46 4.80 -19.88
N LYS A 285 4.22 4.60 -20.30
CA LYS A 285 3.14 5.55 -20.07
C LYS A 285 2.01 4.86 -19.30
N LYS A 286 1.68 5.40 -18.15
CA LYS A 286 0.56 4.93 -17.32
C LYS A 286 -0.75 5.10 -18.10
N GLY A 287 -1.60 4.06 -18.14
CA GLY A 287 -2.84 4.09 -18.91
C GLY A 287 -2.70 3.87 -20.42
N LYS A 288 -1.53 3.47 -20.93
CA LYS A 288 -1.22 3.30 -22.36
C LYS A 288 -2.30 2.57 -23.14
N GLY A 289 -2.73 3.20 -24.23
CA GLY A 289 -3.73 2.64 -25.16
C GLY A 289 -5.19 2.82 -24.73
N TYR A 290 -5.44 3.53 -23.61
CA TYR A 290 -6.78 3.91 -23.19
C TYR A 290 -6.82 5.42 -22.87
N ALA A 291 -7.34 6.21 -23.79
CA ALA A 291 -7.28 7.67 -23.73
C ALA A 291 -7.79 8.30 -22.40
N PRO A 292 -8.88 7.82 -21.77
CA PRO A 292 -9.28 8.34 -20.46
C PRO A 292 -8.22 8.14 -19.38
N ALA A 293 -7.58 6.96 -19.32
CA ALA A 293 -6.53 6.66 -18.34
C ALA A 293 -5.21 7.38 -18.63
N GLU A 294 -4.90 7.62 -19.91
CA GLU A 294 -3.74 8.43 -20.29
C GLU A 294 -3.90 9.90 -19.91
N LYS A 295 -5.14 10.42 -19.92
CA LYS A 295 -5.48 11.79 -19.54
C LYS A 295 -5.55 11.99 -18.03
N ASP A 296 -6.06 11.01 -17.31
CA ASP A 296 -6.18 11.02 -15.83
C ASP A 296 -5.61 9.72 -15.22
N PRO A 297 -4.28 9.56 -15.23
CA PRO A 297 -3.65 8.35 -14.69
C PRO A 297 -3.82 8.21 -13.16
N ILE A 298 -4.13 9.29 -12.45
CA ILE A 298 -4.41 9.28 -11.01
C ILE A 298 -5.80 8.68 -10.75
N GLY A 299 -6.84 9.19 -11.40
CA GLY A 299 -8.20 8.67 -11.29
C GLY A 299 -8.32 7.23 -11.74
N PHE A 300 -7.51 6.83 -12.74
CA PHE A 300 -7.45 5.45 -13.24
C PHE A 300 -6.38 4.58 -12.58
N HIS A 301 -5.73 5.03 -11.53
CA HIS A 301 -4.80 4.19 -10.76
C HIS A 301 -5.53 3.02 -10.09
N GLY A 302 -6.57 3.31 -9.32
CA GLY A 302 -7.44 2.33 -8.68
C GLY A 302 -8.90 2.67 -8.92
N VAL A 303 -9.51 2.01 -9.93
CA VAL A 303 -10.86 2.35 -10.39
C VAL A 303 -11.94 1.53 -9.71
N PRO A 304 -13.14 2.10 -9.46
CA PRO A 304 -14.35 1.33 -9.24
C PRO A 304 -14.83 0.67 -10.54
N LYS A 305 -15.95 -0.03 -10.53
CA LYS A 305 -16.63 -0.45 -11.77
C LYS A 305 -17.03 0.79 -12.58
N PHE A 306 -16.80 0.75 -13.89
CA PHE A 306 -17.09 1.87 -14.79
C PHE A 306 -17.43 1.39 -16.20
N ASP A 307 -17.99 2.26 -17.03
CA ASP A 307 -18.22 1.97 -18.45
C ASP A 307 -16.93 2.24 -19.27
N PRO A 308 -16.30 1.21 -19.86
CA PRO A 308 -15.05 1.39 -20.60
C PRO A 308 -15.22 2.17 -21.91
N ILE A 309 -16.43 2.34 -22.42
CA ILE A 309 -16.69 3.10 -23.65
C ILE A 309 -16.64 4.60 -23.38
N SER A 310 -17.38 5.06 -22.38
CA SER A 310 -17.37 6.48 -22.00
C SER A 310 -16.16 6.87 -21.16
N GLY A 311 -15.60 5.95 -20.40
CA GLY A 311 -14.52 6.22 -19.43
C GLY A 311 -15.00 7.03 -18.22
N GLU A 312 -16.31 7.23 -18.05
CA GLU A 312 -16.83 7.97 -16.91
C GLU A 312 -16.75 7.13 -15.63
N LEU A 313 -16.06 7.65 -14.63
CA LEU A 313 -16.04 7.06 -13.30
C LEU A 313 -17.32 7.47 -12.54
N PRO A 314 -17.92 6.56 -11.75
CA PRO A 314 -19.11 6.87 -10.96
C PRO A 314 -18.88 8.08 -10.05
N LYS A 315 -19.76 9.06 -10.10
CA LYS A 315 -19.73 10.20 -9.17
C LYS A 315 -20.14 9.72 -7.77
N ASN A 316 -19.28 9.95 -6.81
CA ASN A 316 -19.57 9.61 -5.43
C ASN A 316 -20.46 10.73 -4.81
N ASN A 317 -21.77 10.53 -4.81
CA ASN A 317 -22.75 11.41 -4.16
C ASN A 317 -22.98 11.02 -2.68
N SER A 318 -22.06 10.27 -2.08
CA SER A 318 -22.17 9.79 -0.71
C SER A 318 -21.77 10.85 0.32
N LYS A 319 -22.03 10.52 1.59
CA LYS A 319 -21.52 11.29 2.74
C LYS A 319 -19.99 11.46 2.65
N PRO A 320 -19.40 12.50 3.27
CA PRO A 320 -17.96 12.69 3.24
C PRO A 320 -17.23 11.47 3.83
N THR A 321 -16.05 11.17 3.29
CA THR A 321 -15.17 10.12 3.84
C THR A 321 -14.41 10.63 5.07
N TYR A 322 -13.91 9.73 5.92
CA TYR A 322 -13.03 10.11 7.03
C TYR A 322 -11.76 10.83 6.56
N SER A 323 -11.19 10.43 5.43
CA SER A 323 -10.06 11.16 4.80
C SER A 323 -10.44 12.60 4.46
N LYS A 324 -11.67 12.85 3.98
CA LYS A 324 -12.16 14.23 3.72
C LYS A 324 -12.34 15.01 5.02
N ILE A 325 -12.88 14.39 6.07
CA ILE A 325 -13.01 15.00 7.41
C ILE A 325 -11.64 15.42 7.96
N PHE A 326 -10.64 14.55 7.82
CA PHE A 326 -9.26 14.88 8.18
C PHE A 326 -8.71 16.05 7.35
N GLY A 327 -8.86 16.00 6.02
CA GLY A 327 -8.37 17.07 5.14
C GLY A 327 -9.01 18.43 5.43
N ASP A 328 -10.32 18.44 5.68
CA ASP A 328 -11.05 19.67 6.06
C ASP A 328 -10.57 20.22 7.41
N TRP A 329 -10.40 19.33 8.40
CA TRP A 329 -9.84 19.69 9.70
C TRP A 329 -8.43 20.28 9.56
N LEU A 330 -7.57 19.65 8.74
CA LEU A 330 -6.20 20.14 8.53
C LEU A 330 -6.17 21.53 7.90
N CYS A 331 -7.04 21.78 6.91
CA CYS A 331 -7.20 23.10 6.31
C CYS A 331 -7.70 24.14 7.33
N GLU A 332 -8.73 23.80 8.12
CA GLU A 332 -9.25 24.68 9.19
C GLU A 332 -8.18 25.05 10.22
N MET A 333 -7.32 24.09 10.58
CA MET A 333 -6.24 24.34 11.53
C MET A 333 -5.12 25.19 10.93
N ALA A 334 -4.79 25.01 9.66
CA ALA A 334 -3.78 25.81 8.97
C ALA A 334 -4.17 27.28 8.79
N GLU A 335 -5.47 27.57 8.70
CA GLU A 335 -5.97 28.96 8.73
C GLU A 335 -5.70 29.67 10.06
N LYS A 336 -5.64 28.89 11.15
CA LYS A 336 -5.50 29.41 12.52
C LYS A 336 -4.07 29.37 13.05
N ASP A 337 -3.24 28.45 12.54
CA ASP A 337 -1.88 28.23 13.03
C ASP A 337 -0.91 27.95 11.88
N ALA A 338 -0.05 28.91 11.59
CA ALA A 338 0.99 28.79 10.55
C ALA A 338 2.09 27.79 10.90
N LYS A 339 2.13 27.26 12.14
CA LYS A 339 3.10 26.25 12.57
C LYS A 339 2.68 24.81 12.26
N ILE A 340 1.43 24.58 11.85
CA ILE A 340 1.00 23.24 11.45
C ILE A 340 1.67 22.85 10.15
N ILE A 341 2.19 21.61 10.10
CA ILE A 341 2.82 21.05 8.91
C ILE A 341 2.17 19.69 8.62
N GLY A 342 1.62 19.53 7.43
CA GLY A 342 1.08 18.27 6.95
C GLY A 342 2.12 17.50 6.14
N ILE A 343 2.38 16.25 6.52
CA ILE A 343 3.37 15.36 5.89
C ILE A 343 2.67 14.08 5.43
N THR A 344 2.96 13.64 4.22
CA THR A 344 2.46 12.35 3.72
C THR A 344 3.53 11.63 2.90
N PRO A 345 3.67 10.29 3.05
CA PRO A 345 4.52 9.49 2.17
C PRO A 345 3.75 9.05 0.93
N ALA A 346 3.79 9.85 -0.15
CA ALA A 346 3.21 9.59 -1.47
C ALA A 346 1.67 9.33 -1.49
N MET A 347 0.94 9.80 -0.48
CA MET A 347 -0.49 9.47 -0.32
C MET A 347 -1.40 10.72 -0.28
N ARG A 348 -1.05 11.77 -1.04
CA ARG A 348 -1.78 13.06 -1.07
C ARG A 348 -3.29 12.88 -1.28
N GLU A 349 -3.66 12.14 -2.33
CA GLU A 349 -5.06 11.90 -2.69
C GLU A 349 -5.74 10.99 -1.67
N GLY A 350 -5.09 9.89 -1.35
CA GLY A 350 -5.62 8.87 -0.46
C GLY A 350 -5.83 9.34 0.98
N SER A 351 -5.00 10.26 1.46
CA SER A 351 -5.14 10.86 2.79
C SER A 351 -5.98 12.13 2.81
N GLY A 352 -6.61 12.53 1.69
CA GLY A 352 -7.47 13.71 1.64
C GLY A 352 -6.73 15.05 1.72
N MET A 353 -5.44 15.10 1.36
CA MET A 353 -4.60 16.30 1.50
C MET A 353 -4.52 17.17 0.23
N VAL A 354 -5.31 16.87 -0.81
CA VAL A 354 -5.26 17.62 -2.08
C VAL A 354 -5.55 19.11 -1.87
N GLU A 355 -6.65 19.44 -1.20
CA GLU A 355 -7.02 20.83 -0.92
C GLU A 355 -5.96 21.52 -0.04
N PHE A 356 -5.45 20.84 0.98
CA PHE A 356 -4.40 21.37 1.85
C PHE A 356 -3.12 21.68 1.06
N SER A 357 -2.68 20.79 0.17
CA SER A 357 -1.49 21.00 -0.65
C SER A 357 -1.60 22.21 -1.59
N GLN A 358 -2.81 22.52 -2.07
CA GLN A 358 -3.08 23.65 -2.95
C GLN A 358 -3.20 24.98 -2.19
N ARG A 359 -3.88 24.97 -1.04
CA ARG A 359 -4.12 26.17 -0.24
C ARG A 359 -2.93 26.56 0.64
N PHE A 360 -2.18 25.58 1.14
CA PHE A 360 -1.08 25.76 2.08
C PHE A 360 0.22 25.09 1.60
N PRO A 361 0.74 25.40 0.39
CA PRO A 361 1.86 24.67 -0.22
C PRO A 361 3.17 24.78 0.59
N LYS A 362 3.34 25.79 1.45
CA LYS A 362 4.52 25.92 2.33
C LYS A 362 4.43 25.07 3.60
N GLN A 363 3.24 24.58 3.93
CA GLN A 363 2.98 23.75 5.11
C GLN A 363 2.75 22.28 4.71
N TYR A 364 2.80 21.97 3.42
CA TYR A 364 2.59 20.64 2.87
C TYR A 364 3.92 20.03 2.42
N PHE A 365 4.18 18.78 2.82
CA PHE A 365 5.32 17.98 2.38
C PHE A 365 4.87 16.58 1.95
N ASP A 366 5.09 16.26 0.68
CA ASP A 366 5.13 14.90 0.21
C ASP A 366 6.60 14.44 0.22
N VAL A 367 6.88 13.34 0.90
CA VAL A 367 8.24 12.84 1.08
C VAL A 367 8.53 11.63 0.20
N ALA A 368 7.74 11.40 -0.84
CA ALA A 368 7.74 10.18 -1.65
C ALA A 368 7.40 8.93 -0.81
N ILE A 369 7.65 7.71 -1.35
CA ILE A 369 7.39 6.46 -0.62
C ILE A 369 8.53 6.23 0.39
N ALA A 370 8.53 7.01 1.48
CA ALA A 370 9.59 7.04 2.47
C ALA A 370 9.02 7.25 3.88
N GLU A 371 8.34 6.24 4.40
CA GLU A 371 7.60 6.31 5.66
C GLU A 371 8.53 6.59 6.86
N GLN A 372 9.73 5.96 6.90
CA GLN A 372 10.72 6.22 7.93
C GLN A 372 11.16 7.69 7.92
N HIS A 373 11.47 8.22 6.73
CA HIS A 373 11.84 9.62 6.56
C HIS A 373 10.70 10.57 6.97
N ALA A 374 9.44 10.24 6.65
CA ALA A 374 8.28 11.04 7.05
C ALA A 374 8.24 11.27 8.56
N VAL A 375 8.45 10.20 9.35
CA VAL A 375 8.38 10.27 10.82
C VAL A 375 9.59 10.98 11.40
N THR A 376 10.81 10.68 10.95
CA THR A 376 12.02 11.38 11.43
C THR A 376 12.04 12.85 10.99
N PHE A 377 11.54 13.17 9.80
CA PHE A 377 11.38 14.56 9.36
C PHE A 377 10.38 15.33 10.25
N ALA A 378 9.26 14.71 10.61
CA ALA A 378 8.31 15.27 11.57
C ALA A 378 8.96 15.54 12.93
N THR A 379 9.84 14.64 13.40
CA THR A 379 10.64 14.85 14.62
C THR A 379 11.46 16.14 14.56
N GLY A 380 12.21 16.34 13.47
CA GLY A 380 13.00 17.55 13.27
C GLY A 380 12.16 18.83 13.28
N LEU A 381 10.98 18.79 12.65
CA LEU A 381 10.03 19.93 12.64
C LEU A 381 9.49 20.20 14.05
N ALA A 382 9.16 19.16 14.82
CA ALA A 382 8.68 19.31 16.20
C ALA A 382 9.75 19.94 17.10
N ILE A 383 11.01 19.51 16.99
CA ILE A 383 12.15 20.12 17.68
C ILE A 383 12.32 21.60 17.27
N GLY A 384 12.10 21.91 15.99
CA GLY A 384 12.11 23.28 15.47
C GLY A 384 10.91 24.16 15.90
N GLY A 385 10.00 23.62 16.73
CA GLY A 385 8.84 24.35 17.27
C GLY A 385 7.64 24.41 16.33
N TYR A 386 7.60 23.57 15.29
CA TYR A 386 6.44 23.34 14.44
C TYR A 386 5.55 22.24 15.01
N LYS A 387 4.36 22.09 14.44
CA LYS A 387 3.37 21.09 14.85
C LYS A 387 3.09 20.12 13.68
N PRO A 388 3.91 19.10 13.52
CA PRO A 388 3.77 18.16 12.41
C PRO A 388 2.59 17.22 12.60
N VAL A 389 1.88 16.98 11.49
CA VAL A 389 0.80 16.01 11.34
C VAL A 389 1.24 15.03 10.24
N VAL A 390 1.48 13.78 10.61
CA VAL A 390 1.85 12.72 9.67
C VAL A 390 0.59 11.98 9.25
N ALA A 391 0.16 12.17 8.01
CA ALA A 391 -0.98 11.47 7.41
C ALA A 391 -0.48 10.19 6.73
N ILE A 392 -0.77 9.05 7.33
CA ILE A 392 -0.24 7.75 6.92
C ILE A 392 -1.29 6.66 7.08
N TYR A 393 -1.27 5.63 6.21
CA TYR A 393 -2.13 4.47 6.39
C TYR A 393 -1.64 3.58 7.53
N SER A 394 -2.57 2.96 8.24
CA SER A 394 -2.28 2.03 9.33
C SER A 394 -1.24 0.97 8.94
N THR A 395 -1.44 0.29 7.82
CA THR A 395 -0.51 -0.74 7.33
C THR A 395 0.86 -0.18 6.96
N PHE A 396 0.95 1.07 6.45
CA PHE A 396 2.22 1.68 6.04
C PHE A 396 3.02 2.24 7.22
N LEU A 397 2.36 2.60 8.33
CA LEU A 397 3.05 3.01 9.56
C LEU A 397 3.95 1.90 10.13
N GLN A 398 3.66 0.64 9.83
CA GLN A 398 4.52 -0.50 10.21
C GLN A 398 5.98 -0.30 9.75
N ARG A 399 6.20 0.34 8.59
CA ARG A 399 7.54 0.60 8.04
C ARG A 399 8.30 1.69 8.80
N ALA A 400 7.63 2.51 9.58
CA ALA A 400 8.20 3.59 10.38
C ALA A 400 8.07 3.34 11.90
N TYR A 401 7.92 2.09 12.31
CA TYR A 401 7.71 1.71 13.70
C TYR A 401 8.91 2.07 14.60
N ASP A 402 10.12 1.81 14.13
CA ASP A 402 11.34 2.22 14.85
C ASP A 402 11.39 3.74 15.05
N GLN A 403 11.13 4.53 14.00
CA GLN A 403 11.17 5.99 14.06
C GLN A 403 10.08 6.57 14.96
N LEU A 404 8.91 5.93 15.02
CA LEU A 404 7.85 6.29 15.96
C LEU A 404 8.31 6.08 17.40
N ILE A 405 9.00 4.98 17.70
CA ILE A 405 9.54 4.70 19.04
C ILE A 405 10.72 5.60 19.34
N HIS A 406 11.78 5.50 18.52
CA HIS A 406 13.10 6.08 18.81
C HIS A 406 13.10 7.60 18.64
N ASP A 407 12.56 8.09 17.51
CA ASP A 407 12.69 9.52 17.19
C ASP A 407 11.57 10.35 17.84
N VAL A 408 10.36 9.81 17.98
CA VAL A 408 9.22 10.56 18.49
C VAL A 408 8.90 10.24 19.94
N ALA A 409 8.61 8.98 20.28
CA ALA A 409 8.04 8.64 21.59
C ALA A 409 9.07 8.72 22.73
N ILE A 410 10.32 8.28 22.55
CA ILE A 410 11.40 8.42 23.54
C ILE A 410 11.62 9.88 23.90
N GLN A 411 11.58 10.77 22.92
CA GLN A 411 11.78 12.19 23.09
C GLN A 411 10.52 12.96 23.51
N ASN A 412 9.36 12.25 23.59
CA ASN A 412 8.05 12.81 23.95
C ASN A 412 7.66 14.04 23.10
N LEU A 413 7.92 13.99 21.78
CA LEU A 413 7.71 15.09 20.87
C LEU A 413 6.25 15.19 20.40
N PRO A 414 5.69 16.39 20.23
CA PRO A 414 4.29 16.60 19.84
C PRO A 414 4.07 16.37 18.34
N VAL A 415 4.18 15.11 17.91
CA VAL A 415 3.84 14.67 16.56
C VAL A 415 2.46 14.04 16.58
N LEU A 416 1.56 14.51 15.70
CA LEU A 416 0.24 13.91 15.52
C LEU A 416 0.28 12.94 14.33
N PHE A 417 -0.05 11.68 14.59
CA PHE A 417 -0.25 10.65 13.57
C PHE A 417 -1.74 10.57 13.23
N ALA A 418 -2.11 11.02 12.03
CA ALA A 418 -3.42 10.83 11.44
C ALA A 418 -3.41 9.51 10.65
N ILE A 419 -3.87 8.43 11.31
CA ILE A 419 -3.77 7.08 10.80
C ILE A 419 -5.04 6.72 10.05
N ASP A 420 -4.96 6.79 8.74
CA ASP A 420 -6.05 6.42 7.82
C ASP A 420 -6.06 4.90 7.55
N ARG A 421 -7.18 4.36 7.10
CA ARG A 421 -7.37 2.94 6.78
C ARG A 421 -7.09 2.03 7.98
N ALA A 422 -7.47 2.46 9.18
CA ALA A 422 -7.45 1.61 10.35
C ALA A 422 -8.60 0.59 10.32
N GLY A 423 -8.37 -0.63 10.82
CA GLY A 423 -9.35 -1.70 10.77
C GLY A 423 -9.45 -2.39 9.41
N ILE A 424 -10.63 -2.85 9.07
CA ILE A 424 -10.90 -3.58 7.83
C ILE A 424 -10.95 -2.61 6.65
N VAL A 425 -10.08 -2.80 5.67
CA VAL A 425 -9.99 -1.98 4.45
C VAL A 425 -10.77 -2.60 3.29
N GLY A 426 -10.79 -3.93 3.21
CA GLY A 426 -11.58 -4.67 2.24
C GLY A 426 -10.81 -5.23 1.06
N ALA A 427 -11.09 -4.75 -0.14
CA ALA A 427 -10.71 -5.39 -1.40
C ALA A 427 -9.21 -5.54 -1.69
N ASP A 428 -8.34 -4.82 -0.98
CA ASP A 428 -6.87 -4.95 -1.12
C ASP A 428 -6.28 -6.05 -0.23
N GLY A 429 -7.10 -6.67 0.62
CA GLY A 429 -6.78 -7.89 1.36
C GLY A 429 -5.71 -7.73 2.43
N ALA A 430 -5.07 -8.84 2.75
CA ALA A 430 -4.16 -9.04 3.88
C ALA A 430 -3.04 -7.99 3.98
N THR A 431 -2.53 -7.50 2.86
CA THR A 431 -1.43 -6.51 2.84
C THR A 431 -1.85 -5.10 3.21
N HIS A 432 -3.16 -4.80 3.17
CA HIS A 432 -3.69 -3.44 3.38
C HIS A 432 -4.63 -3.30 4.58
N GLN A 433 -5.01 -4.41 5.26
CA GLN A 433 -5.82 -4.31 6.48
C GLN A 433 -5.05 -3.54 7.57
N GLY A 434 -5.72 -2.59 8.21
CA GLY A 434 -5.19 -1.82 9.34
C GLY A 434 -5.39 -2.55 10.66
N ALA A 435 -4.83 -3.76 10.75
CA ALA A 435 -5.18 -4.73 11.81
C ALA A 435 -4.31 -4.64 13.07
N PHE A 436 -3.17 -3.92 13.06
CA PHE A 436 -2.15 -4.07 14.09
C PHE A 436 -1.73 -2.79 14.80
N ASP A 437 -2.18 -1.64 14.35
CA ASP A 437 -1.70 -0.33 14.81
C ASP A 437 -1.98 -0.08 16.30
N ILE A 438 -3.12 -0.48 16.85
CA ILE A 438 -3.35 -0.42 18.28
C ILE A 438 -2.34 -1.30 19.02
N SER A 439 -2.19 -2.56 18.60
CA SER A 439 -1.34 -3.54 19.28
C SER A 439 0.12 -3.09 19.35
N PHE A 440 0.70 -2.63 18.24
CA PHE A 440 2.11 -2.23 18.22
C PHE A 440 2.35 -0.84 18.85
N MET A 441 1.38 0.08 18.86
CA MET A 441 1.55 1.39 19.48
C MET A 441 1.24 1.38 20.99
N ARG A 442 0.35 0.51 21.45
CA ARG A 442 -0.13 0.53 22.83
C ARG A 442 0.98 0.27 23.86
N CYS A 443 1.98 -0.54 23.53
CA CYS A 443 3.10 -0.83 24.41
C CYS A 443 4.10 0.34 24.55
N ILE A 444 4.05 1.34 23.65
CA ILE A 444 5.03 2.43 23.60
C ILE A 444 4.72 3.48 24.68
N PRO A 445 5.66 3.84 25.59
CA PRO A 445 5.47 4.94 26.54
C PRO A 445 5.19 6.28 25.84
N ASN A 446 4.59 7.21 26.56
CA ASN A 446 4.25 8.58 26.13
C ASN A 446 3.17 8.70 25.05
N MET A 447 2.86 7.65 24.29
CA MET A 447 1.84 7.69 23.23
C MET A 447 0.43 7.90 23.78
N ILE A 448 -0.32 8.78 23.12
CA ILE A 448 -1.79 8.90 23.27
C ILE A 448 -2.42 8.24 22.04
N ILE A 449 -3.36 7.31 22.25
CA ILE A 449 -4.00 6.55 21.16
C ILE A 449 -5.52 6.72 21.26
N MET A 450 -6.11 7.27 20.20
CA MET A 450 -7.52 7.64 20.10
C MET A 450 -8.22 6.90 18.97
N THR A 451 -9.46 6.45 19.23
CA THR A 451 -10.29 5.64 18.33
C THR A 451 -11.67 6.28 18.18
N PRO A 452 -11.84 7.20 17.22
CA PRO A 452 -13.11 7.88 17.02
C PRO A 452 -14.22 6.91 16.58
N SER A 453 -15.40 7.10 17.14
CA SER A 453 -16.60 6.33 16.81
C SER A 453 -17.40 6.91 15.64
N ASP A 454 -17.22 8.19 15.35
CA ASP A 454 -17.86 8.93 14.26
C ASP A 454 -16.97 10.10 13.77
N GLU A 455 -17.42 10.81 12.75
CA GLU A 455 -16.67 11.92 12.16
C GLU A 455 -16.52 13.14 13.10
N ASN A 456 -17.46 13.38 14.00
CA ASN A 456 -17.34 14.44 14.99
C ASN A 456 -16.28 14.09 16.04
N GLU A 457 -16.32 12.85 16.57
CA GLU A 457 -15.29 12.35 17.48
C GLU A 457 -13.90 12.36 16.79
N CYS A 458 -13.83 11.99 15.50
CA CYS A 458 -12.58 12.06 14.72
C CYS A 458 -12.01 13.49 14.72
N ARG A 459 -12.83 14.46 14.42
CA ARG A 459 -12.44 15.88 14.37
C ARG A 459 -12.02 16.41 15.74
N GLN A 460 -12.72 16.04 16.82
CA GLN A 460 -12.37 16.41 18.19
C GLN A 460 -11.06 15.74 18.65
N MET A 461 -10.85 14.47 18.30
CA MET A 461 -9.63 13.72 18.64
C MET A 461 -8.40 14.24 17.89
N LEU A 462 -8.55 14.61 16.60
CA LEU A 462 -7.48 15.26 15.85
C LEU A 462 -7.08 16.59 16.52
N TYR A 463 -8.07 17.40 16.92
CA TYR A 463 -7.82 18.64 17.66
C TYR A 463 -7.17 18.38 19.02
N THR A 464 -7.63 17.37 19.76
CA THR A 464 -7.06 16.97 21.05
C THR A 464 -5.59 16.54 20.90
N GLY A 465 -5.29 15.67 19.93
CA GLY A 465 -3.92 15.23 19.63
C GLY A 465 -3.00 16.38 19.20
N TYR A 466 -3.54 17.34 18.44
CA TYR A 466 -2.83 18.53 18.03
C TYR A 466 -2.48 19.47 19.20
N GLN A 467 -3.33 19.54 20.23
CA GLN A 467 -3.19 20.45 21.38
C GLN A 467 -2.48 19.82 22.59
N CYS A 468 -2.41 18.49 22.68
CA CYS A 468 -1.97 17.79 23.89
C CYS A 468 -0.48 17.94 24.21
N GLY A 469 0.34 18.41 23.29
CA GLY A 469 1.78 18.61 23.47
C GLY A 469 2.58 17.31 23.66
N LYS A 470 2.05 16.15 23.21
CA LYS A 470 2.64 14.81 23.31
C LYS A 470 2.47 14.06 22.00
N PRO A 471 3.23 12.97 21.81
CA PRO A 471 2.97 12.07 20.67
C PRO A 471 1.54 11.52 20.74
N ALA A 472 0.77 11.71 19.67
CA ALA A 472 -0.62 11.29 19.63
C ALA A 472 -0.98 10.63 18.31
N ALA A 473 -1.84 9.62 18.36
CA ALA A 473 -2.38 8.92 17.20
C ALA A 473 -3.90 8.96 17.22
N VAL A 474 -4.50 9.31 16.08
CA VAL A 474 -5.94 9.19 15.82
C VAL A 474 -6.11 8.23 14.66
N ARG A 475 -6.74 7.07 14.92
CA ARG A 475 -6.94 6.03 13.92
C ARG A 475 -8.38 6.03 13.43
N TYR A 476 -8.61 6.18 12.13
CA TYR A 476 -9.93 6.22 11.52
C TYR A 476 -10.01 5.31 10.28
N PRO A 477 -11.21 4.79 9.94
CA PRO A 477 -11.36 3.78 8.91
C PRO A 477 -11.32 4.34 7.50
N ARG A 478 -11.12 3.45 6.53
CA ARG A 478 -11.55 3.70 5.15
C ARG A 478 -13.08 3.69 5.08
N GLY A 479 -13.70 4.72 4.54
CA GLY A 479 -15.15 4.72 4.32
C GLY A 479 -15.81 6.07 4.57
N ASN A 480 -17.14 6.04 4.47
CA ASN A 480 -17.96 7.22 4.63
C ASN A 480 -18.29 7.48 6.10
N ALA A 481 -18.44 8.74 6.41
CA ALA A 481 -18.94 9.21 7.69
C ALA A 481 -20.38 8.75 7.96
N VAL A 482 -20.77 8.67 9.22
CA VAL A 482 -22.13 8.28 9.65
C VAL A 482 -23.15 9.36 9.32
N GLY A 483 -22.75 10.62 9.34
CA GLY A 483 -23.59 11.79 9.08
C GLY A 483 -24.05 12.49 10.36
N VAL A 484 -23.23 12.44 11.42
CA VAL A 484 -23.51 13.18 12.66
C VAL A 484 -23.23 14.66 12.50
N LYS A 485 -23.88 15.49 13.30
CA LYS A 485 -23.66 16.94 13.30
C LYS A 485 -22.29 17.25 13.89
N LEU A 486 -21.48 17.98 13.14
CA LEU A 486 -20.20 18.50 13.63
C LEU A 486 -20.41 19.62 14.65
N THR A 487 -19.65 19.58 15.74
CA THR A 487 -19.65 20.59 16.81
C THR A 487 -18.39 21.47 16.73
N PRO A 488 -18.35 22.63 17.40
CA PRO A 488 -17.13 23.40 17.56
C PRO A 488 -15.98 22.54 18.11
N LEU A 489 -14.74 22.86 17.74
CA LEU A 489 -13.57 22.11 18.20
C LEU A 489 -13.36 22.32 19.70
N GLU A 490 -13.28 21.21 20.42
CA GLU A 490 -13.00 21.15 21.85
C GLU A 490 -11.95 20.08 22.13
N MET A 491 -11.06 20.36 23.08
CA MET A 491 -10.12 19.37 23.56
C MET A 491 -10.86 18.36 24.47
N LEU A 492 -10.85 17.10 24.08
CA LEU A 492 -11.45 16.04 24.88
C LEU A 492 -10.60 15.76 26.14
N PRO A 493 -11.24 15.46 27.27
CA PRO A 493 -10.51 15.00 28.46
C PRO A 493 -9.76 13.71 28.16
N ILE A 494 -8.42 13.78 28.16
CA ILE A 494 -7.55 12.67 27.79
C ILE A 494 -7.75 11.50 28.76
N GLY A 495 -7.95 10.30 28.19
CA GLY A 495 -8.19 9.07 28.96
C GLY A 495 -9.59 8.97 29.58
N LYS A 496 -10.55 9.76 29.12
CA LYS A 496 -11.94 9.69 29.57
C LYS A 496 -12.85 9.18 28.47
N SER A 497 -13.62 8.16 28.82
CA SER A 497 -14.66 7.57 28.00
C SER A 497 -15.97 8.36 28.04
N ARG A 498 -16.90 8.02 27.19
CA ARG A 498 -18.25 8.59 27.12
C ARG A 498 -19.30 7.50 27.30
N LEU A 499 -20.10 7.60 28.38
CA LEU A 499 -21.27 6.74 28.55
C LEU A 499 -22.36 7.15 27.56
N ILE A 500 -22.72 6.28 26.63
CA ILE A 500 -23.72 6.53 25.59
C ILE A 500 -25.09 6.09 26.02
N ARG A 501 -25.19 4.87 26.57
CA ARG A 501 -26.45 4.28 27.02
C ARG A 501 -26.24 3.51 28.34
N LYS A 502 -27.17 3.64 29.26
CA LYS A 502 -27.24 2.80 30.47
C LYS A 502 -28.12 1.58 30.21
N GLY A 503 -27.67 0.43 30.61
CA GLY A 503 -28.38 -0.84 30.59
C GLY A 503 -28.11 -1.63 31.83
N GLN A 504 -28.25 -2.97 31.78
CA GLN A 504 -28.07 -3.88 32.88
C GLN A 504 -27.27 -5.11 32.44
N LYS A 505 -26.63 -5.79 33.39
CA LYS A 505 -25.88 -7.05 33.21
C LYS A 505 -24.72 -7.02 32.22
N ILE A 506 -24.90 -6.47 31.03
CA ILE A 506 -23.90 -6.45 29.95
C ILE A 506 -23.42 -5.02 29.74
N ALA A 507 -22.10 -4.79 29.72
CA ALA A 507 -21.52 -3.53 29.28
C ALA A 507 -20.64 -3.73 28.02
N ILE A 508 -20.96 -2.99 26.96
CA ILE A 508 -20.21 -2.99 25.71
C ILE A 508 -19.26 -1.79 25.71
N LEU A 509 -17.97 -2.06 25.70
CA LEU A 509 -16.87 -1.08 25.63
C LEU A 509 -16.39 -0.98 24.20
N ASN A 510 -16.81 0.06 23.49
CA ASN A 510 -16.53 0.24 22.08
C ASN A 510 -15.27 1.08 21.85
N PHE A 511 -14.40 0.62 20.96
CA PHE A 511 -13.18 1.31 20.52
C PHE A 511 -13.22 1.55 19.01
N GLY A 512 -13.84 2.64 18.57
CA GLY A 512 -13.91 3.06 17.17
C GLY A 512 -15.28 2.87 16.54
N THR A 513 -15.30 2.55 15.25
CA THR A 513 -16.47 2.70 14.36
C THR A 513 -17.52 1.59 14.44
N LEU A 514 -17.38 0.60 15.33
CA LEU A 514 -18.41 -0.40 15.60
C LEU A 514 -19.52 0.11 16.53
N LEU A 515 -19.49 1.38 16.94
CA LEU A 515 -20.49 1.99 17.83
C LEU A 515 -21.94 1.85 17.34
N PRO A 516 -22.29 2.03 16.05
CA PRO A 516 -23.66 1.82 15.58
C PRO A 516 -24.17 0.41 15.85
N SER A 517 -23.38 -0.63 15.60
CA SER A 517 -23.73 -2.02 15.93
C SER A 517 -23.91 -2.24 17.42
N ALA A 518 -23.03 -1.65 18.25
CA ALA A 518 -23.15 -1.70 19.69
C ALA A 518 -24.45 -1.07 20.20
N LEU A 519 -24.86 0.07 19.61
CA LEU A 519 -26.11 0.76 19.97
C LEU A 519 -27.35 -0.07 19.58
N GLU A 520 -27.39 -0.60 18.37
CA GLU A 520 -28.49 -1.48 17.92
C GLU A 520 -28.65 -2.68 18.86
N LEU A 521 -27.54 -3.34 19.19
CA LEU A 521 -27.56 -4.49 20.12
C LEU A 521 -27.95 -4.11 21.53
N SER A 522 -27.59 -2.91 21.99
CA SER A 522 -27.88 -2.47 23.35
C SER A 522 -29.38 -2.35 23.64
N GLU A 523 -30.19 -2.07 22.63
CA GLU A 523 -31.64 -2.04 22.76
C GLU A 523 -32.21 -3.45 22.98
N LYS A 524 -31.74 -4.43 22.20
CA LYS A 524 -32.18 -5.83 22.27
C LYS A 524 -31.72 -6.51 23.57
N LEU A 525 -30.48 -6.28 23.98
CA LEU A 525 -29.86 -6.95 25.13
C LEU A 525 -29.98 -6.14 26.41
N ASN A 526 -30.61 -4.98 26.40
CA ASN A 526 -30.62 -4.00 27.50
C ASN A 526 -29.19 -3.74 28.04
N ALA A 527 -28.22 -3.61 27.17
CA ALA A 527 -26.82 -3.44 27.53
C ALA A 527 -26.43 -1.97 27.75
N THR A 528 -25.49 -1.74 28.64
CA THR A 528 -24.75 -0.47 28.73
C THR A 528 -23.79 -0.33 27.55
N VAL A 529 -23.69 0.86 26.95
CA VAL A 529 -22.72 1.15 25.88
C VAL A 529 -21.84 2.31 26.31
N VAL A 530 -20.55 2.08 26.24
CA VAL A 530 -19.51 3.09 26.50
C VAL A 530 -18.62 3.24 25.28
N ASP A 531 -18.53 4.47 24.77
CA ASP A 531 -17.53 4.85 23.79
C ASP A 531 -16.22 5.16 24.53
N MET A 532 -15.25 4.26 24.43
CA MET A 532 -14.02 4.33 25.20
C MET A 532 -13.08 5.43 24.74
N ARG A 533 -13.19 5.89 23.48
CA ARG A 533 -12.43 7.01 22.89
C ARG A 533 -10.92 6.80 22.89
N PHE A 534 -10.34 6.41 24.04
CA PHE A 534 -8.90 6.28 24.25
C PHE A 534 -8.52 4.83 24.55
N VAL A 535 -7.61 4.30 23.76
CA VAL A 535 -6.92 3.03 24.10
C VAL A 535 -5.78 3.30 25.08
N LYS A 536 -5.15 4.47 24.93
CA LYS A 536 -4.05 4.91 25.82
C LYS A 536 -4.06 6.43 25.99
N PRO A 537 -4.08 6.96 27.22
CA PRO A 537 -4.39 6.21 28.44
C PRO A 537 -5.84 5.70 28.44
N ILE A 538 -6.06 4.51 28.97
CA ILE A 538 -7.41 3.92 29.08
C ILE A 538 -8.16 4.45 30.31
N ASP A 539 -9.49 4.53 30.25
CA ASP A 539 -10.33 4.97 31.36
C ASP A 539 -10.51 3.88 32.42
N ILE A 540 -9.54 3.77 33.33
CA ILE A 540 -9.50 2.79 34.40
C ILE A 540 -10.72 2.93 35.35
N GLU A 541 -11.15 4.19 35.61
CA GLU A 541 -12.30 4.43 36.53
C GLU A 541 -13.59 3.86 35.93
N MET A 542 -13.86 4.13 34.66
CA MET A 542 -15.04 3.60 33.97
C MET A 542 -15.02 2.08 33.94
N ILE A 543 -13.90 1.46 33.59
CA ILE A 543 -13.78 -0.02 33.57
C ILE A 543 -14.08 -0.61 34.94
N ASN A 544 -13.53 -0.03 36.01
CA ASN A 544 -13.77 -0.49 37.37
C ASN A 544 -15.22 -0.33 37.84
N VAL A 545 -15.88 0.77 37.43
CA VAL A 545 -17.33 0.97 37.72
C VAL A 545 -18.15 -0.08 36.98
N LEU A 546 -17.87 -0.31 35.70
CA LEU A 546 -18.59 -1.32 34.90
C LEU A 546 -18.37 -2.73 35.45
N ALA A 547 -17.16 -3.07 35.88
CA ALA A 547 -16.83 -4.36 36.46
C ALA A 547 -17.52 -4.63 37.83
N GLN A 548 -17.93 -3.57 38.52
CA GLN A 548 -18.67 -3.70 39.78
C GLN A 548 -20.20 -3.79 39.61
N THR A 549 -20.69 -3.28 38.48
CA THR A 549 -22.12 -3.07 38.25
C THR A 549 -22.71 -3.98 37.16
N HIS A 550 -21.86 -4.72 36.44
CA HIS A 550 -22.29 -5.60 35.34
C HIS A 550 -21.69 -6.98 35.50
N ASP A 551 -22.41 -7.99 35.05
CA ASP A 551 -21.99 -9.39 35.09
C ASP A 551 -20.99 -9.71 33.97
N TYR A 552 -21.15 -9.07 32.82
CA TYR A 552 -20.37 -9.32 31.58
C TYR A 552 -19.88 -8.02 30.99
N LEU A 553 -18.57 -7.99 30.63
CA LEU A 553 -17.97 -6.93 29.82
C LEU A 553 -17.67 -7.46 28.41
N VAL A 554 -17.94 -6.66 27.42
CA VAL A 554 -17.65 -6.98 26.02
C VAL A 554 -16.85 -5.85 25.40
N THR A 555 -15.69 -6.12 24.84
CA THR A 555 -14.93 -5.11 24.07
C THR A 555 -15.12 -5.29 22.58
N LEU A 556 -15.27 -4.19 21.84
CA LEU A 556 -15.38 -4.16 20.39
C LEU A 556 -14.24 -3.33 19.79
N GLU A 557 -13.46 -3.91 18.89
CA GLU A 557 -12.38 -3.22 18.17
C GLU A 557 -12.15 -3.81 16.78
N GLU A 558 -11.76 -2.98 15.83
CA GLU A 558 -11.24 -3.42 14.52
C GLU A 558 -9.70 -3.43 14.55
N ASN A 559 -9.13 -4.25 15.41
CA ASN A 559 -7.71 -4.51 15.58
C ASN A 559 -7.52 -5.95 16.04
N ALA A 560 -6.32 -6.50 15.86
CA ALA A 560 -5.98 -7.81 16.42
C ALA A 560 -6.30 -7.87 17.92
N ILE A 561 -6.97 -8.94 18.37
CA ILE A 561 -7.31 -9.13 19.79
C ILE A 561 -6.04 -9.14 20.65
N GLN A 562 -4.98 -9.79 20.14
CA GLN A 562 -3.69 -9.89 20.81
C GLN A 562 -3.04 -8.50 20.94
N GLY A 563 -2.88 -8.05 22.16
CA GLY A 563 -2.29 -6.74 22.47
C GLY A 563 -3.18 -5.55 22.10
N GLY A 564 -4.42 -5.76 21.67
CA GLY A 564 -5.38 -4.72 21.31
C GLY A 564 -6.00 -4.00 22.51
N ALA A 565 -7.09 -3.26 22.24
CA ALA A 565 -7.81 -2.49 23.26
C ALA A 565 -8.51 -3.41 24.27
N GLY A 566 -9.07 -4.54 23.83
CA GLY A 566 -9.63 -5.56 24.72
C GLY A 566 -8.59 -6.14 25.67
N SER A 567 -7.36 -6.34 25.23
CA SER A 567 -6.24 -6.75 26.08
C SER A 567 -5.93 -5.71 27.15
N ALA A 568 -6.02 -4.39 26.83
CA ALA A 568 -5.85 -3.33 27.84
C ALA A 568 -6.94 -3.38 28.92
N VAL A 569 -8.19 -3.66 28.55
CA VAL A 569 -9.29 -3.85 29.52
C VAL A 569 -9.01 -5.05 30.41
N ALA A 570 -8.56 -6.19 29.85
CA ALA A 570 -8.19 -7.39 30.64
C ALA A 570 -7.07 -7.09 31.64
N GLU A 571 -6.05 -6.33 31.26
CA GLU A 571 -4.94 -5.90 32.12
C GLU A 571 -5.45 -5.05 33.30
N VAL A 572 -6.39 -4.11 33.05
CA VAL A 572 -7.01 -3.29 34.11
C VAL A 572 -7.81 -4.17 35.07
N LEU A 573 -8.63 -5.08 34.58
CA LEU A 573 -9.41 -6.00 35.41
C LEU A 573 -8.51 -6.86 36.29
N ASN A 574 -7.47 -7.44 35.72
CA ASN A 574 -6.52 -8.28 36.45
C ASN A 574 -5.76 -7.49 37.53
N SER A 575 -5.24 -6.30 37.18
CA SER A 575 -4.52 -5.44 38.13
C SER A 575 -5.41 -4.90 39.25
N SER A 576 -6.70 -4.73 39.00
CA SER A 576 -7.71 -4.28 39.98
C SER A 576 -8.30 -5.43 40.79
N GLY A 577 -7.88 -6.68 40.60
CA GLY A 577 -8.39 -7.86 41.26
C GLY A 577 -9.88 -8.16 40.97
N LYS A 578 -10.35 -7.79 39.76
CA LYS A 578 -11.74 -8.02 39.34
C LYS A 578 -11.85 -9.32 38.55
N SER A 579 -12.88 -10.12 38.89
CA SER A 579 -13.18 -11.41 38.24
C SER A 579 -14.35 -11.32 37.25
N THR A 580 -14.76 -10.12 36.84
CA THR A 580 -15.87 -9.92 35.89
C THR A 580 -15.55 -10.58 34.56
N ALA A 581 -16.49 -11.37 34.04
CA ALA A 581 -16.32 -12.08 32.77
C ALA A 581 -16.14 -11.11 31.59
N LEU A 582 -15.08 -11.27 30.82
CA LEU A 582 -14.72 -10.42 29.70
C LEU A 582 -14.73 -11.19 28.39
N LEU A 583 -15.53 -10.73 27.42
CA LEU A 583 -15.50 -11.16 26.04
C LEU A 583 -14.77 -10.10 25.21
N GLN A 584 -13.69 -10.50 24.53
CA GLN A 584 -12.96 -9.62 23.61
C GLN A 584 -13.36 -9.95 22.18
N LEU A 585 -13.92 -8.97 21.46
CA LEU A 585 -14.29 -9.08 20.06
C LEU A 585 -13.42 -8.13 19.21
N GLY A 586 -12.66 -8.72 18.31
CA GLY A 586 -11.72 -8.06 17.42
C GLY A 586 -11.28 -8.99 16.30
N LEU A 587 -10.19 -8.62 15.63
CA LEU A 587 -9.63 -9.38 14.51
C LEU A 587 -8.87 -10.62 15.04
N PRO A 588 -9.11 -11.80 14.42
CA PRO A 588 -8.50 -13.06 14.84
C PRO A 588 -7.02 -13.17 14.45
N ASP A 589 -6.38 -14.26 14.92
CA ASP A 589 -4.97 -14.57 14.65
C ASP A 589 -4.75 -15.23 13.28
N TYR A 590 -5.21 -14.55 12.22
CA TYR A 590 -4.88 -14.89 10.82
C TYR A 590 -5.01 -13.64 9.94
N PHE A 591 -4.32 -13.65 8.79
CA PHE A 591 -4.39 -12.56 7.82
C PHE A 591 -5.72 -12.58 7.08
N ILE A 592 -6.46 -11.47 7.15
CA ILE A 592 -7.81 -11.35 6.60
C ILE A 592 -7.71 -11.14 5.08
N PRO A 593 -8.32 -12.02 4.26
CA PRO A 593 -8.25 -11.93 2.81
C PRO A 593 -9.06 -10.75 2.25
N GLN A 594 -9.00 -10.59 0.93
CA GLN A 594 -9.78 -9.60 0.21
C GLN A 594 -11.28 -9.92 0.24
N ALA A 595 -12.08 -8.90 0.48
CA ALA A 595 -13.54 -8.91 0.44
C ALA A 595 -14.05 -7.46 0.45
N THR A 596 -15.36 -7.23 0.40
CA THR A 596 -15.89 -5.94 0.85
C THR A 596 -15.76 -5.82 2.38
N GLN A 597 -15.75 -4.59 2.90
CA GLN A 597 -15.72 -4.40 4.36
C GLN A 597 -16.88 -5.13 5.06
N GLN A 598 -18.07 -5.08 4.49
CA GLN A 598 -19.27 -5.71 5.05
C GLN A 598 -19.14 -7.24 5.08
N GLU A 599 -18.69 -7.85 3.99
CA GLU A 599 -18.46 -9.31 3.93
C GLU A 599 -17.40 -9.73 4.95
N ALA A 600 -16.28 -9.00 5.01
CA ALA A 600 -15.22 -9.30 5.97
C ALA A 600 -15.69 -9.18 7.42
N LEU A 601 -16.44 -8.12 7.77
CA LEU A 601 -17.00 -7.98 9.12
C LEU A 601 -18.00 -9.08 9.44
N ALA A 602 -18.84 -9.50 8.48
CA ALA A 602 -19.78 -10.60 8.66
C ALA A 602 -19.06 -11.95 8.88
N ASP A 603 -18.05 -12.25 8.06
CA ASP A 603 -17.25 -13.47 8.19
C ASP A 603 -16.50 -13.54 9.52
N LEU A 604 -16.05 -12.40 10.02
CA LEU A 604 -15.41 -12.27 11.33
C LEU A 604 -16.41 -12.27 12.50
N GLY A 605 -17.72 -12.22 12.22
CA GLY A 605 -18.76 -12.04 13.22
C GLY A 605 -18.59 -10.74 14.01
N LEU A 606 -18.22 -9.67 13.30
CA LEU A 606 -18.11 -8.29 13.81
C LEU A 606 -19.20 -7.38 13.22
N ASP A 607 -20.11 -7.91 12.43
CA ASP A 607 -21.38 -7.28 12.12
C ASP A 607 -22.36 -7.39 13.30
N THR A 608 -23.46 -6.65 13.29
CA THR A 608 -24.44 -6.63 14.39
C THR A 608 -24.89 -8.04 14.77
N LYS A 609 -25.21 -8.90 13.79
CA LYS A 609 -25.67 -10.26 14.03
C LYS A 609 -24.59 -11.15 14.65
N GLY A 610 -23.40 -11.14 14.12
CA GLY A 610 -22.28 -11.94 14.63
C GLY A 610 -21.87 -11.54 16.04
N ILE A 611 -21.86 -10.23 16.34
CA ILE A 611 -21.61 -9.73 17.70
C ILE A 611 -22.67 -10.24 18.66
N GLU A 612 -23.98 -10.18 18.29
CA GLU A 612 -25.09 -10.70 19.11
C GLU A 612 -24.91 -12.19 19.43
N GLU A 613 -24.68 -13.01 18.41
CA GLU A 613 -24.49 -14.46 18.54
C GLU A 613 -23.30 -14.79 19.49
N LYS A 614 -22.18 -14.08 19.34
CA LYS A 614 -21.00 -14.28 20.21
C LYS A 614 -21.28 -13.88 21.65
N ILE A 615 -21.97 -12.77 21.90
CA ILE A 615 -22.35 -12.33 23.26
C ILE A 615 -23.27 -13.36 23.91
N LEU A 616 -24.34 -13.80 23.22
CA LEU A 616 -25.28 -14.77 23.74
C LEU A 616 -24.61 -16.14 24.04
N SER A 617 -23.76 -16.60 23.10
CA SER A 617 -22.97 -17.82 23.32
C SER A 617 -22.01 -17.72 24.52
N PHE A 618 -21.38 -16.57 24.71
CA PHE A 618 -20.49 -16.32 25.82
C PHE A 618 -21.24 -16.38 27.18
N ILE A 619 -22.37 -15.70 27.27
CA ILE A 619 -23.21 -15.68 28.47
C ILE A 619 -23.69 -17.11 28.87
N GLN A 620 -24.09 -17.92 27.87
CA GLN A 620 -24.51 -19.31 28.11
C GLN A 620 -23.37 -20.18 28.64
N LYS A 621 -22.13 -19.95 28.23
CA LYS A 621 -20.95 -20.73 28.64
C LYS A 621 -20.34 -20.29 29.97
N THR A 622 -20.67 -19.10 30.41
CA THR A 622 -20.10 -18.45 31.59
C THR A 622 -21.26 -18.08 32.54
N PRO A 623 -22.00 -19.05 33.12
CA PRO A 623 -23.02 -18.74 34.09
C PRO A 623 -22.38 -18.13 35.34
N ASN A 624 -23.05 -17.11 35.93
CA ASN A 624 -22.60 -16.45 37.17
C ASN A 624 -22.57 -17.41 38.36
#